data_94df9ee9e29f92c2ac343a2ce463abb4
#
_entry.id   94df9ee9e29f92c2ac343a2ce463abb4
#
_cell.length_a   1.000
_cell.length_b   1.000
_cell.length_c   1.000
_cell.angle_alpha   90.00
_cell.angle_beta   90.00
_cell.angle_gamma   90.00
#
_symmetry.space_group_name_H-M   'P 1'
#
loop_
_entity.id
_entity.type
_entity.pdbx_description
1 polymer ?
#
loop_
_entity_poly.entity_id
_entity_poly.type
_entity_poly.pdbx_seq_one_letter_code
_entity_poly.pdbx_strand_id
1 'polypeptide(L)'
;MTSLRQLSRCIIPCLLVILSSLACYANGQSKELPDPGRTALQQGDYLSAETLYRQALRQNPGSPELLTDLGIALQLQGLSTDAIHAFEQALKLKNLPRTYALLAEEKCKIRDLDGARPMMNKIIRDYAGEKSIITVVAPCYLDLDEPVESVRAYTILLLDDAYPHDLALIQLAKSYLAAAQYFVTKLREHPESNAYLAALGQASTAGDPRSAFPVAQHASPNFHADLGYDAVLSIWHQHRDDAALLYQLAVLSGEQSMRQIELCNQQNPDSANLAQLQFEMLADQGREDEAISGYEGLLHSHPELPDLRHDLGMLYRKQHQWDKALAVFRDELSANPKDERAAARVSEALDQLMRWTELRDFLAPRMRQAKAPLWATLDLAEAHEQLGEARQAISLLSIAESEYPSSRAVHFRLLHLYRSTGQMPKVVAEAKWFKSQPG
;
A
#
# COMPACT_ATOMS: atom_id res chain seq x y z
N MET A 1 -0.41 21.29 5.66
CA MET A 1 -0.52 20.24 6.72
C MET A 1 -1.61 19.18 6.47
N THR A 2 -2.27 19.21 5.33
CA THR A 2 -3.32 18.24 4.92
C THR A 2 -2.85 17.18 3.92
N SER A 3 -1.59 17.23 3.45
CA SER A 3 -1.07 16.33 2.39
C SER A 3 -0.45 15.03 2.91
N LEU A 4 0.03 14.99 4.14
CA LEU A 4 0.72 13.81 4.70
C LEU A 4 -0.17 12.58 4.94
N ARG A 5 -1.50 12.73 5.00
CA ARG A 5 -2.43 11.60 5.10
C ARG A 5 -2.59 10.77 3.81
N GLN A 6 -2.12 11.28 2.68
CA GLN A 6 -2.19 10.54 1.40
C GLN A 6 -0.90 9.76 1.07
N LEU A 7 0.23 10.09 1.70
CA LEU A 7 1.53 9.50 1.38
C LEU A 7 1.87 8.21 2.15
N SER A 8 1.17 7.91 3.24
CA SER A 8 1.31 6.61 3.94
C SER A 8 0.68 5.42 3.19
N ARG A 9 0.22 5.64 1.96
CA ARG A 9 -0.49 4.63 1.16
C ARG A 9 0.35 3.97 0.06
N CYS A 10 1.68 4.06 0.12
CA CYS A 10 2.52 3.32 -0.81
C CYS A 10 2.57 1.85 -0.41
N ILE A 11 1.80 1.07 -1.11
CA ILE A 11 1.75 -0.38 -1.03
C ILE A 11 3.05 -0.93 -1.63
N ILE A 12 3.93 -1.40 -0.78
CA ILE A 12 4.79 -2.58 -0.76
C ILE A 12 5.83 -2.77 -1.88
N PRO A 13 7.09 -2.94 -1.50
CA PRO A 13 8.10 -3.61 -2.33
C PRO A 13 7.84 -5.14 -2.38
N CYS A 14 6.68 -5.59 -2.86
CA CYS A 14 6.35 -7.01 -2.91
C CYS A 14 7.20 -7.82 -3.89
N LEU A 15 7.73 -7.20 -4.95
CA LEU A 15 8.51 -7.95 -5.95
C LEU A 15 9.92 -8.30 -5.47
N LEU A 16 10.61 -7.43 -4.73
CA LEU A 16 11.93 -7.76 -4.14
C LEU A 16 11.82 -8.75 -2.98
N VAL A 17 10.77 -8.65 -2.19
CA VAL A 17 10.48 -9.60 -1.10
C VAL A 17 10.11 -10.97 -1.67
N ILE A 18 9.41 -11.04 -2.80
CA ILE A 18 9.08 -12.30 -3.47
C ILE A 18 10.33 -12.94 -4.09
N LEU A 19 11.24 -12.16 -4.69
CA LEU A 19 12.51 -12.68 -5.21
C LEU A 19 13.45 -13.12 -4.08
N SER A 20 13.52 -12.42 -2.97
CA SER A 20 14.29 -12.85 -1.80
C SER A 20 13.64 -14.05 -1.09
N SER A 21 12.31 -14.14 -1.07
CA SER A 21 11.61 -15.32 -0.54
C SER A 21 11.77 -16.55 -1.42
N LEU A 22 11.97 -16.39 -2.73
CA LEU A 22 12.34 -17.46 -3.65
C LEU A 22 13.81 -17.90 -3.46
N ALA A 23 14.72 -16.98 -3.13
CA ALA A 23 16.13 -17.29 -2.84
C ALA A 23 16.30 -18.08 -1.51
N CYS A 24 15.49 -17.81 -0.49
CA CYS A 24 15.46 -18.62 0.74
C CYS A 24 14.94 -20.06 0.54
N TYR A 25 14.27 -20.35 -0.59
CA TYR A 25 13.86 -21.71 -0.95
C TYR A 25 15.01 -22.60 -1.45
N ALA A 26 16.15 -22.03 -1.82
CA ALA A 26 17.25 -22.75 -2.47
C ALA A 26 18.16 -23.52 -1.49
N ASN A 27 18.08 -23.32 -0.17
CA ASN A 27 19.03 -23.89 0.79
C ASN A 27 18.53 -25.09 1.62
N GLY A 28 17.40 -25.70 1.27
CA GLY A 28 16.95 -26.97 1.82
C GLY A 28 17.33 -28.11 0.88
N GLN A 29 18.52 -28.70 1.03
CA GLN A 29 18.95 -29.89 0.27
C GLN A 29 18.14 -31.13 0.67
N SER A 30 17.01 -31.35 -0.01
CA SER A 30 16.53 -32.69 -0.35
C SER A 30 16.54 -32.78 -1.89
N LYS A 31 17.06 -33.88 -2.44
CA LYS A 31 16.98 -34.22 -3.88
C LYS A 31 15.53 -34.58 -4.23
N GLU A 32 14.64 -33.57 -4.19
CA GLU A 32 13.31 -33.68 -4.75
C GLU A 32 13.38 -33.29 -6.22
N LEU A 33 12.70 -34.06 -7.06
CA LEU A 33 12.44 -33.71 -8.47
C LEU A 33 11.90 -32.28 -8.54
N PRO A 34 12.35 -31.48 -9.52
CA PRO A 34 11.91 -30.10 -9.63
C PRO A 34 10.38 -30.06 -9.68
N ASP A 35 9.76 -29.35 -8.74
CA ASP A 35 8.33 -29.09 -8.73
C ASP A 35 8.01 -28.20 -9.97
N PRO A 36 7.26 -28.71 -10.96
CA PRO A 36 6.97 -27.95 -12.18
C PRO A 36 6.21 -26.65 -11.90
N GLY A 37 5.35 -26.63 -10.88
CA GLY A 37 4.62 -25.44 -10.47
C GLY A 37 5.56 -24.36 -9.91
N ARG A 38 6.53 -24.76 -9.09
CA ARG A 38 7.56 -23.85 -8.57
C ARG A 38 8.46 -23.29 -9.68
N THR A 39 8.80 -24.13 -10.64
CA THR A 39 9.58 -23.69 -11.81
C THR A 39 8.80 -22.65 -12.61
N ALA A 40 7.52 -22.85 -12.84
CA ALA A 40 6.64 -21.87 -13.52
C ALA A 40 6.53 -20.56 -12.72
N LEU A 41 6.42 -20.61 -11.38
CA LEU A 41 6.45 -19.41 -10.51
C LEU A 41 7.75 -18.62 -10.68
N GLN A 42 8.90 -19.31 -10.69
CA GLN A 42 10.22 -18.68 -10.88
C GLN A 42 10.38 -18.03 -12.26
N GLN A 43 9.72 -18.58 -13.28
CA GLN A 43 9.69 -18.03 -14.64
C GLN A 43 8.66 -16.91 -14.85
N GLY A 44 7.88 -16.58 -13.82
CA GLY A 44 6.80 -15.59 -13.90
C GLY A 44 5.53 -16.10 -14.61
N ASP A 45 5.48 -17.40 -14.96
CA ASP A 45 4.30 -18.01 -15.58
C ASP A 45 3.32 -18.49 -14.50
N TYR A 46 2.65 -17.52 -13.90
CA TYR A 46 1.74 -17.74 -12.75
C TYR A 46 0.49 -18.54 -13.16
N LEU A 47 0.03 -18.42 -14.41
CA LEU A 47 -1.12 -19.15 -14.91
C LEU A 47 -0.83 -20.65 -15.07
N SER A 48 0.36 -20.98 -15.63
CA SER A 48 0.83 -22.36 -15.68
C SER A 48 1.06 -22.93 -14.29
N ALA A 49 1.63 -22.15 -13.36
CA ALA A 49 1.82 -22.55 -11.97
C ALA A 49 0.47 -22.90 -11.30
N GLU A 50 -0.54 -22.05 -11.44
CA GLU A 50 -1.90 -22.31 -10.93
C GLU A 50 -2.46 -23.61 -11.48
N THR A 51 -2.35 -23.82 -12.79
CA THR A 51 -2.86 -25.02 -13.48
C THR A 51 -2.19 -26.28 -12.92
N LEU A 52 -0.88 -26.25 -12.75
CA LEU A 52 -0.08 -27.36 -12.23
C LEU A 52 -0.43 -27.66 -10.77
N TYR A 53 -0.57 -26.65 -9.90
CA TYR A 53 -0.96 -26.85 -8.51
C TYR A 53 -2.40 -27.34 -8.38
N ARG A 54 -3.34 -26.86 -9.20
CA ARG A 54 -4.70 -27.42 -9.26
C ARG A 54 -4.71 -28.88 -9.71
N GLN A 55 -3.84 -29.27 -10.64
CA GLN A 55 -3.67 -30.66 -11.06
C GLN A 55 -3.09 -31.52 -9.94
N ALA A 56 -2.06 -31.06 -9.23
CA ALA A 56 -1.47 -31.74 -8.08
C ALA A 56 -2.48 -31.93 -6.94
N LEU A 57 -3.30 -30.93 -6.66
CA LEU A 57 -4.36 -31.00 -5.66
C LEU A 57 -5.49 -32.00 -6.01
N ARG A 58 -5.73 -32.30 -7.29
CA ARG A 58 -6.66 -33.40 -7.67
C ARG A 58 -6.12 -34.77 -7.25
N GLN A 59 -4.80 -34.93 -7.21
CA GLN A 59 -4.15 -36.18 -6.77
C GLN A 59 -3.96 -36.22 -5.26
N ASN A 60 -3.72 -35.05 -4.64
CA ASN A 60 -3.53 -34.93 -3.18
C ASN A 60 -4.33 -33.73 -2.62
N PRO A 61 -5.66 -33.84 -2.48
CA PRO A 61 -6.53 -32.74 -2.08
C PRO A 61 -6.33 -32.25 -0.64
N GLY A 62 -5.65 -33.05 0.20
CA GLY A 62 -5.39 -32.74 1.60
C GLY A 62 -4.01 -32.17 1.87
N SER A 63 -3.25 -31.70 0.85
CA SER A 63 -1.93 -31.09 1.07
C SER A 63 -2.03 -29.61 1.40
N PRO A 64 -1.73 -29.17 2.61
CA PRO A 64 -1.72 -27.75 2.96
C PRO A 64 -0.59 -27.01 2.25
N GLU A 65 0.51 -27.67 1.92
CA GLU A 65 1.63 -27.10 1.19
C GLU A 65 1.21 -26.76 -0.26
N LEU A 66 0.55 -27.68 -0.97
CA LEU A 66 0.05 -27.41 -2.33
C LEU A 66 -1.04 -26.32 -2.35
N LEU A 67 -1.89 -26.25 -1.32
CA LEU A 67 -2.86 -25.17 -1.18
C LEU A 67 -2.17 -23.81 -0.95
N THR A 68 -1.07 -23.80 -0.18
CA THR A 68 -0.26 -22.58 0.01
C THR A 68 0.38 -22.14 -1.31
N ASP A 69 0.99 -23.07 -2.04
CA ASP A 69 1.64 -22.79 -3.32
C ASP A 69 0.62 -22.34 -4.40
N LEU A 70 -0.59 -22.91 -4.40
CA LEU A 70 -1.70 -22.41 -5.20
C LEU A 70 -2.09 -20.98 -4.82
N GLY A 71 -2.20 -20.71 -3.51
CA GLY A 71 -2.48 -19.37 -3.01
C GLY A 71 -1.44 -18.35 -3.46
N ILE A 72 -0.14 -18.71 -3.43
CA ILE A 72 0.95 -17.87 -3.94
C ILE A 72 0.80 -17.62 -5.45
N ALA A 73 0.49 -18.66 -6.24
CA ALA A 73 0.28 -18.50 -7.68
C ALA A 73 -0.90 -17.55 -7.99
N LEU A 74 -1.98 -17.62 -7.20
CA LEU A 74 -3.14 -16.74 -7.31
C LEU A 74 -2.83 -15.30 -6.86
N GLN A 75 -2.07 -15.15 -5.75
CA GLN A 75 -1.59 -13.87 -5.25
C GLN A 75 -0.78 -13.12 -6.31
N LEU A 76 0.17 -13.82 -6.95
CA LEU A 76 1.02 -13.26 -8.02
C LEU A 76 0.24 -12.91 -9.30
N GLN A 77 -0.95 -13.48 -9.47
CA GLN A 77 -1.90 -13.11 -10.51
C GLN A 77 -2.79 -11.91 -10.11
N GLY A 78 -2.70 -11.39 -8.88
CA GLY A 78 -3.60 -10.36 -8.37
C GLY A 78 -4.99 -10.87 -8.00
N LEU A 79 -5.19 -12.20 -7.92
CA LEU A 79 -6.46 -12.84 -7.58
C LEU A 79 -6.58 -12.99 -6.05
N SER A 80 -6.55 -11.87 -5.32
CA SER A 80 -6.46 -11.83 -3.85
C SER A 80 -7.57 -12.62 -3.15
N THR A 81 -8.81 -12.55 -3.63
CA THR A 81 -9.94 -13.30 -3.02
C THR A 81 -9.72 -14.81 -3.10
N ASP A 82 -9.26 -15.30 -4.24
CA ASP A 82 -9.01 -16.73 -4.45
C ASP A 82 -7.77 -17.19 -3.68
N ALA A 83 -6.73 -16.32 -3.60
CA ALA A 83 -5.54 -16.56 -2.79
C ALA A 83 -5.90 -16.69 -1.31
N ILE A 84 -6.69 -15.77 -0.76
CA ILE A 84 -7.21 -15.82 0.62
C ILE A 84 -7.92 -17.15 0.87
N HIS A 85 -8.82 -17.56 -0.03
CA HIS A 85 -9.55 -18.82 0.11
C HIS A 85 -8.61 -20.04 0.13
N ALA A 86 -7.59 -20.07 -0.74
CA ALA A 86 -6.60 -21.14 -0.77
C ALA A 86 -5.77 -21.18 0.52
N PHE A 87 -5.30 -20.03 1.02
CA PHE A 87 -4.57 -19.93 2.30
C PHE A 87 -5.43 -20.36 3.50
N GLU A 88 -6.70 -19.94 3.54
CA GLU A 88 -7.63 -20.34 4.60
C GLU A 88 -7.87 -21.87 4.59
N GLN A 89 -7.99 -22.49 3.42
CA GLN A 89 -8.10 -23.94 3.30
C GLN A 89 -6.84 -24.65 3.80
N ALA A 90 -5.64 -24.15 3.43
CA ALA A 90 -4.37 -24.69 3.91
C ALA A 90 -4.30 -24.64 5.44
N LEU A 91 -4.66 -23.52 6.05
CA LEU A 91 -4.61 -23.32 7.50
C LEU A 91 -5.65 -24.13 8.28
N LYS A 92 -6.77 -24.50 7.67
CA LYS A 92 -7.72 -25.45 8.27
C LYS A 92 -7.13 -26.87 8.40
N LEU A 93 -6.21 -27.24 7.50
CA LEU A 93 -5.56 -28.55 7.52
C LEU A 93 -4.34 -28.58 8.44
N LYS A 94 -3.54 -27.50 8.43
CA LYS A 94 -2.31 -27.40 9.21
C LYS A 94 -1.97 -25.94 9.48
N ASN A 95 -1.60 -25.66 10.72
CA ASN A 95 -1.08 -24.33 11.08
C ASN A 95 0.32 -24.16 10.51
N LEU A 96 0.44 -23.42 9.41
CA LEU A 96 1.69 -23.09 8.74
C LEU A 96 1.98 -21.60 8.96
N PRO A 97 3.02 -21.22 9.73
CA PRO A 97 3.32 -19.82 10.05
C PRO A 97 3.45 -18.93 8.83
N ARG A 98 4.12 -19.42 7.78
CA ARG A 98 4.28 -18.68 6.51
C ARG A 98 2.94 -18.46 5.81
N THR A 99 2.08 -19.48 5.71
CA THR A 99 0.75 -19.35 5.11
C THR A 99 -0.11 -18.37 5.88
N TYR A 100 0.05 -18.35 7.21
CA TYR A 100 -0.63 -17.41 8.07
C TYR A 100 -0.20 -15.97 7.79
N ALA A 101 1.10 -15.73 7.55
CA ALA A 101 1.63 -14.43 7.17
C ALA A 101 1.15 -13.97 5.78
N LEU A 102 1.16 -14.88 4.80
CA LEU A 102 0.66 -14.59 3.45
C LEU A 102 -0.84 -14.26 3.45
N LEU A 103 -1.64 -14.95 4.28
CA LEU A 103 -3.06 -14.63 4.46
C LEU A 103 -3.23 -13.24 5.08
N ALA A 104 -2.44 -12.89 6.10
CA ALA A 104 -2.49 -11.58 6.72
C ALA A 104 -2.13 -10.46 5.73
N GLU A 105 -1.09 -10.68 4.92
CA GLU A 105 -0.68 -9.77 3.85
C GLU A 105 -1.79 -9.56 2.82
N GLU A 106 -2.43 -10.63 2.32
CA GLU A 106 -3.52 -10.51 1.36
C GLU A 106 -4.74 -9.79 1.93
N LYS A 107 -5.10 -10.05 3.19
CA LYS A 107 -6.16 -9.30 3.87
C LYS A 107 -5.84 -7.81 3.97
N CYS A 108 -4.58 -7.47 4.24
CA CYS A 108 -4.13 -6.09 4.25
C CYS A 108 -4.26 -5.45 2.86
N LYS A 109 -3.83 -6.12 1.79
CA LYS A 109 -3.93 -5.64 0.41
C LYS A 109 -5.37 -5.33 -0.02
N ILE A 110 -6.33 -6.18 0.35
CA ILE A 110 -7.75 -5.94 0.06
C ILE A 110 -8.44 -5.00 1.04
N ARG A 111 -7.69 -4.42 1.98
CA ARG A 111 -8.19 -3.49 3.03
C ARG A 111 -9.15 -4.14 4.02
N ASP A 112 -9.11 -5.46 4.20
CA ASP A 112 -9.73 -6.16 5.34
C ASP A 112 -8.86 -5.96 6.60
N LEU A 113 -8.82 -4.71 7.08
CA LEU A 113 -7.95 -4.31 8.20
C LEU A 113 -8.37 -4.96 9.51
N ASP A 114 -9.67 -5.18 9.70
CA ASP A 114 -10.20 -5.84 10.90
C ASP A 114 -9.81 -7.32 10.94
N GLY A 115 -9.78 -7.99 9.79
CA GLY A 115 -9.29 -9.36 9.65
C GLY A 115 -7.77 -9.47 9.75
N ALA A 116 -7.02 -8.50 9.20
CA ALA A 116 -5.55 -8.49 9.17
C ALA A 116 -4.94 -8.19 10.56
N ARG A 117 -5.42 -7.17 11.25
CA ARG A 117 -4.87 -6.66 12.52
C ARG A 117 -4.60 -7.74 13.59
N PRO A 118 -5.55 -8.61 13.97
CA PRO A 118 -5.30 -9.64 14.97
C PRO A 118 -4.27 -10.67 14.51
N MET A 119 -4.20 -10.94 13.20
CA MET A 119 -3.22 -11.83 12.62
C MET A 119 -1.83 -11.23 12.69
N MET A 120 -1.67 -9.97 12.32
CA MET A 120 -0.42 -9.22 12.37
C MET A 120 0.13 -9.13 13.79
N ASN A 121 -0.72 -8.79 14.77
CA ASN A 121 -0.33 -8.72 16.18
C ASN A 121 0.11 -10.08 16.73
N LYS A 122 -0.49 -11.18 16.26
CA LYS A 122 -0.04 -12.52 16.59
C LYS A 122 1.32 -12.83 15.97
N ILE A 123 1.53 -12.46 14.70
CA ILE A 123 2.79 -12.73 13.99
C ILE A 123 3.97 -12.07 14.70
N ILE A 124 3.88 -10.78 15.00
CA ILE A 124 5.00 -10.07 15.65
C ILE A 124 5.28 -10.56 17.07
N ARG A 125 4.28 -11.09 17.75
CA ARG A 125 4.42 -11.65 19.08
C ARG A 125 5.01 -13.07 19.06
N ASP A 126 4.45 -13.95 18.22
CA ASP A 126 4.69 -15.38 18.29
C ASP A 126 5.82 -15.82 17.34
N TYR A 127 6.10 -15.07 16.27
CA TYR A 127 7.05 -15.40 15.21
C TYR A 127 8.15 -14.35 14.99
N ALA A 128 8.42 -13.48 15.97
CA ALA A 128 9.46 -12.46 15.89
C ALA A 128 10.87 -13.02 15.56
N GLY A 129 11.14 -14.28 15.93
CA GLY A 129 12.40 -14.98 15.59
C GLY A 129 12.46 -15.50 14.15
N GLU A 130 11.34 -15.55 13.44
CA GLU A 130 11.26 -16.07 12.06
C GLU A 130 11.29 -14.88 11.07
N LYS A 131 12.50 -14.35 10.79
CA LYS A 131 12.71 -13.15 9.99
C LYS A 131 12.03 -13.21 8.62
N SER A 132 12.00 -14.37 7.97
CA SER A 132 11.30 -14.57 6.68
C SER A 132 9.78 -14.36 6.77
N ILE A 133 9.17 -14.54 7.94
CA ILE A 133 7.76 -14.25 8.18
C ILE A 133 7.57 -12.74 8.39
N ILE A 134 8.46 -12.11 9.18
CA ILE A 134 8.43 -10.68 9.44
C ILE A 134 8.59 -9.89 8.14
N THR A 135 9.47 -10.34 7.23
CA THR A 135 9.66 -9.71 5.90
C THR A 135 8.35 -9.61 5.10
N VAL A 136 7.49 -10.63 5.19
CA VAL A 136 6.20 -10.64 4.47
C VAL A 136 5.23 -9.60 5.03
N VAL A 137 5.22 -9.40 6.35
CA VAL A 137 4.18 -8.59 7.01
C VAL A 137 4.62 -7.18 7.40
N ALA A 138 5.93 -6.92 7.49
CA ALA A 138 6.44 -5.63 7.93
C ALA A 138 5.85 -4.42 7.15
N PRO A 139 5.73 -4.48 5.82
CA PRO A 139 5.13 -3.38 5.05
C PRO A 139 3.69 -3.06 5.43
N CYS A 140 2.92 -4.07 5.84
CA CYS A 140 1.49 -3.93 6.12
C CYS A 140 1.18 -3.14 7.40
N TYR A 141 2.13 -3.01 8.33
CA TYR A 141 1.87 -2.30 9.59
C TYR A 141 1.59 -0.81 9.40
N LEU A 142 2.21 -0.17 8.41
CA LEU A 142 1.93 1.23 8.08
C LEU A 142 0.52 1.39 7.46
N ASP A 143 0.10 0.42 6.62
CA ASP A 143 -1.24 0.40 6.04
C ASP A 143 -2.34 0.20 7.10
N LEU A 144 -2.03 -0.50 8.19
CA LEU A 144 -2.91 -0.72 9.33
C LEU A 144 -2.96 0.46 10.31
N ASP A 145 -2.20 1.53 10.07
CA ASP A 145 -2.00 2.65 11.02
C ASP A 145 -1.40 2.17 12.36
N GLU A 146 -0.47 1.19 12.29
CA GLU A 146 0.24 0.59 13.42
C GLU A 146 1.75 0.90 13.35
N PRO A 147 2.16 2.18 13.39
CA PRO A 147 3.54 2.56 13.14
C PRO A 147 4.53 2.07 14.22
N VAL A 148 4.06 1.88 15.45
CA VAL A 148 4.88 1.33 16.54
C VAL A 148 5.28 -0.12 16.24
N GLU A 149 4.34 -0.93 15.75
CA GLU A 149 4.63 -2.31 15.37
C GLU A 149 5.46 -2.37 14.07
N SER A 150 5.30 -1.40 13.17
CA SER A 150 6.17 -1.22 12.01
C SER A 150 7.62 -0.98 12.44
N VAL A 151 7.87 -0.07 13.39
CA VAL A 151 9.22 0.16 13.97
C VAL A 151 9.79 -1.15 14.50
N ARG A 152 9.01 -1.91 15.26
CA ARG A 152 9.45 -3.20 15.81
C ARG A 152 9.79 -4.21 14.73
N ALA A 153 8.96 -4.33 13.69
CA ALA A 153 9.20 -5.25 12.59
C ALA A 153 10.48 -4.93 11.82
N TYR A 154 10.70 -3.67 11.45
CA TYR A 154 11.92 -3.27 10.73
C TYR A 154 13.16 -3.27 11.61
N THR A 155 13.04 -3.08 12.92
CA THR A 155 14.16 -3.29 13.87
C THR A 155 14.60 -4.77 13.87
N ILE A 156 13.66 -5.72 13.77
CA ILE A 156 13.98 -7.15 13.63
C ILE A 156 14.68 -7.41 12.29
N LEU A 157 14.19 -6.84 11.19
CA LEU A 157 14.77 -7.00 9.86
C LEU A 157 16.13 -6.35 9.70
N LEU A 158 16.41 -5.26 10.43
CA LEU A 158 17.73 -4.61 10.45
C LEU A 158 18.83 -5.56 10.99
N LEU A 159 18.46 -6.58 11.78
CA LEU A 159 19.36 -7.59 12.31
C LEU A 159 19.42 -8.85 11.40
N ASP A 160 18.89 -8.77 10.20
CA ASP A 160 18.87 -9.87 9.23
C ASP A 160 19.85 -9.60 8.08
N ASP A 161 20.96 -10.35 8.04
CA ASP A 161 21.96 -10.25 6.98
C ASP A 161 21.41 -10.56 5.58
N ALA A 162 20.27 -11.27 5.50
CA ALA A 162 19.61 -11.60 4.24
C ALA A 162 18.68 -10.46 3.74
N TYR A 163 18.32 -9.49 4.60
CA TYR A 163 17.51 -8.35 4.23
C TYR A 163 18.40 -7.16 3.86
N PRO A 164 18.16 -6.42 2.76
CA PRO A 164 18.98 -5.28 2.39
C PRO A 164 19.05 -4.24 3.50
N HIS A 165 20.26 -3.96 3.99
CA HIS A 165 20.47 -3.17 5.20
C HIS A 165 20.03 -1.71 5.01
N ASP A 166 20.34 -1.12 3.86
CA ASP A 166 19.92 0.24 3.50
C ASP A 166 18.39 0.35 3.42
N LEU A 167 17.73 -0.66 2.82
CA LEU A 167 16.27 -0.72 2.78
C LEU A 167 15.67 -0.83 4.18
N ALA A 168 16.27 -1.66 5.07
CA ALA A 168 15.83 -1.77 6.46
C ALA A 168 15.92 -0.43 7.19
N LEU A 169 17.04 0.30 7.04
CA LEU A 169 17.23 1.63 7.62
C LEU A 169 16.20 2.65 7.11
N ILE A 170 15.95 2.66 5.80
CA ILE A 170 14.95 3.57 5.19
C ILE A 170 13.54 3.26 5.67
N GLN A 171 13.15 2.00 5.66
CA GLN A 171 11.81 1.60 6.12
C GLN A 171 11.63 1.85 7.63
N LEU A 172 12.68 1.66 8.42
CA LEU A 172 12.68 2.00 9.84
C LEU A 172 12.56 3.52 10.05
N ALA A 173 13.23 4.33 9.24
CA ALA A 173 13.09 5.78 9.26
C ALA A 173 11.66 6.22 8.94
N LYS A 174 11.05 5.64 7.89
CA LYS A 174 9.64 5.89 7.53
C LYS A 174 8.69 5.47 8.65
N SER A 175 8.95 4.34 9.29
CA SER A 175 8.16 3.85 10.43
C SER A 175 8.22 4.79 11.64
N TYR A 176 9.40 5.31 11.97
CA TYR A 176 9.56 6.30 13.02
C TYR A 176 8.88 7.63 12.69
N LEU A 177 8.94 8.07 11.44
CA LEU A 177 8.22 9.28 11.01
C LEU A 177 6.70 9.11 11.15
N ALA A 178 6.16 7.96 10.75
CA ALA A 178 4.76 7.63 10.93
C ALA A 178 4.39 7.55 12.44
N ALA A 179 5.27 6.99 13.29
CA ALA A 179 5.08 6.97 14.72
C ALA A 179 5.05 8.38 15.33
N ALA A 180 5.92 9.29 14.88
CA ALA A 180 5.87 10.69 15.30
C ALA A 180 4.52 11.33 14.97
N GLN A 181 4.00 11.12 13.76
CA GLN A 181 2.69 11.62 13.33
C GLN A 181 1.55 11.02 14.15
N TYR A 182 1.60 9.72 14.42
CA TYR A 182 0.64 9.01 15.26
C TYR A 182 0.58 9.62 16.66
N PHE A 183 1.73 9.82 17.32
CA PHE A 183 1.78 10.41 18.67
C PHE A 183 1.32 11.87 18.67
N VAL A 184 1.67 12.67 17.67
CA VAL A 184 1.15 14.04 17.51
C VAL A 184 -0.37 14.03 17.32
N THR A 185 -0.92 13.08 16.57
CA THR A 185 -2.37 12.96 16.37
C THR A 185 -3.06 12.61 17.69
N LYS A 186 -2.53 11.64 18.43
CA LYS A 186 -3.03 11.28 19.76
C LYS A 186 -2.92 12.45 20.75
N LEU A 187 -1.81 13.17 20.71
CA LEU A 187 -1.62 14.37 21.54
C LEU A 187 -2.65 15.45 21.22
N ARG A 188 -3.02 15.67 19.96
CA ARG A 188 -4.06 16.64 19.56
C ARG A 188 -5.45 16.31 20.10
N GLU A 189 -5.74 15.04 20.29
CA GLU A 189 -7.00 14.56 20.88
C GLU A 189 -7.03 14.76 22.41
N HIS A 190 -5.88 15.02 23.04
CA HIS A 190 -5.76 15.15 24.48
C HIS A 190 -6.15 16.56 24.96
N PRO A 191 -6.90 16.69 26.08
CA PRO A 191 -7.34 18.00 26.63
C PRO A 191 -6.19 18.98 26.93
N GLU A 192 -5.03 18.48 27.34
CA GLU A 192 -3.86 19.27 27.73
C GLU A 192 -2.89 19.54 26.56
N SER A 193 -3.30 19.32 25.33
CA SER A 193 -2.44 19.32 24.12
C SER A 193 -1.81 20.67 23.76
N ASN A 194 -2.48 21.79 24.09
CA ASN A 194 -2.11 23.11 23.53
C ASN A 194 -0.66 23.53 23.84
N ALA A 195 -0.19 23.33 25.07
CA ALA A 195 1.17 23.69 25.46
C ALA A 195 2.24 22.85 24.73
N TYR A 196 1.98 21.55 24.60
CA TYR A 196 2.88 20.62 23.92
C TYR A 196 2.93 20.84 22.41
N LEU A 197 1.79 21.12 21.77
CA LEU A 197 1.72 21.43 20.34
C LEU A 197 2.40 22.76 20.01
N ALA A 198 2.27 23.77 20.89
CA ALA A 198 3.01 25.02 20.75
C ALA A 198 4.53 24.79 20.87
N ALA A 199 4.94 23.97 21.82
CA ALA A 199 6.35 23.60 22.01
C ALA A 199 6.91 22.84 20.80
N LEU A 200 6.16 21.90 20.21
CA LEU A 200 6.57 21.22 18.97
C LEU A 200 6.75 22.21 17.81
N GLY A 201 5.87 23.19 17.66
CA GLY A 201 5.97 24.24 16.65
C GLY A 201 7.23 25.12 16.84
N GLN A 202 7.56 25.47 18.06
CA GLN A 202 8.75 26.25 18.39
C GLN A 202 10.04 25.45 18.17
N ALA A 203 10.08 24.18 18.57
CA ALA A 203 11.21 23.29 18.37
C ALA A 203 11.51 23.07 16.89
N SER A 204 10.49 22.96 16.05
CA SER A 204 10.64 22.86 14.60
C SER A 204 11.33 24.07 13.99
N THR A 205 11.11 25.28 14.53
CA THR A 205 11.77 26.51 14.07
C THR A 205 13.17 26.70 14.64
N ALA A 206 13.44 26.14 15.82
CA ALA A 206 14.74 26.23 16.49
C ALA A 206 15.78 25.20 16.01
N GLY A 207 15.35 24.19 15.27
CA GLY A 207 16.23 23.13 14.74
C GLY A 207 16.68 22.09 15.80
N ASP A 208 16.24 22.23 17.05
CA ASP A 208 16.49 21.27 18.12
C ASP A 208 15.16 20.83 18.76
N PRO A 209 14.66 19.62 18.41
CA PRO A 209 13.41 19.12 18.94
C PRO A 209 13.34 19.03 20.47
N ARG A 210 14.48 18.78 21.13
CA ARG A 210 14.53 18.66 22.61
C ARG A 210 14.54 20.00 23.34
N SER A 211 14.75 21.10 22.63
CA SER A 211 14.71 22.45 23.22
C SER A 211 13.37 22.78 23.90
N ALA A 212 12.31 22.07 23.53
CA ALA A 212 10.98 22.23 24.09
C ALA A 212 10.66 21.27 25.26
N PHE A 213 11.56 20.35 25.65
CA PHE A 213 11.35 19.43 26.79
C PHE A 213 11.08 20.08 28.14
N PRO A 214 11.62 21.28 28.46
CA PRO A 214 11.28 21.94 29.71
C PRO A 214 9.78 22.16 29.96
N VAL A 215 8.98 22.28 28.89
CA VAL A 215 7.51 22.41 29.00
C VAL A 215 6.88 21.13 29.59
N ALA A 216 7.42 19.96 29.25
CA ALA A 216 6.91 18.66 29.68
C ALA A 216 7.49 18.21 31.04
N GLN A 217 8.67 18.67 31.41
CA GLN A 217 9.43 18.19 32.57
C GLN A 217 8.71 18.35 33.91
N HIS A 218 7.81 19.34 34.04
CA HIS A 218 7.06 19.58 35.23
C HIS A 218 5.58 19.14 35.13
N ALA A 219 5.18 18.63 33.99
CA ALA A 219 3.75 18.35 33.71
C ALA A 219 3.35 16.90 34.08
N SER A 220 4.31 15.97 34.08
CA SER A 220 4.03 14.55 34.38
C SER A 220 5.18 13.92 35.17
N PRO A 221 4.88 13.13 36.22
CA PRO A 221 5.87 12.34 36.93
C PRO A 221 6.49 11.22 36.08
N ASN A 222 5.87 10.88 34.95
CA ASN A 222 6.32 9.84 34.03
C ASN A 222 7.28 10.39 32.96
N PHE A 223 7.44 11.71 32.86
CA PHE A 223 8.34 12.33 31.89
C PHE A 223 9.80 12.25 32.35
N HIS A 224 10.65 11.66 31.52
CA HIS A 224 12.08 11.52 31.79
C HIS A 224 12.89 11.92 30.54
N ALA A 225 13.45 13.13 30.56
CA ALA A 225 14.16 13.72 29.41
C ALA A 225 15.39 12.93 28.92
N ASP A 226 15.96 12.10 29.78
CA ASP A 226 17.15 11.28 29.53
C ASP A 226 16.86 9.90 28.91
N LEU A 227 15.57 9.49 28.91
CA LEU A 227 15.17 8.19 28.36
C LEU A 227 15.07 8.22 26.84
N GLY A 228 15.49 7.11 26.21
CA GLY A 228 15.31 6.86 24.79
C GLY A 228 13.91 6.35 24.43
N TYR A 229 13.65 6.23 23.14
CA TYR A 229 12.34 5.85 22.57
C TYR A 229 11.74 4.58 23.20
N ASP A 230 12.49 3.48 23.25
CA ASP A 230 11.97 2.19 23.73
C ASP A 230 11.60 2.22 25.20
N ALA A 231 12.39 2.93 26.02
CA ALA A 231 12.10 3.07 27.45
C ALA A 231 10.83 3.91 27.68
N VAL A 232 10.71 5.03 26.97
CA VAL A 232 9.50 5.89 27.05
C VAL A 232 8.27 5.15 26.51
N LEU A 233 8.42 4.39 25.43
CA LEU A 233 7.35 3.57 24.86
C LEU A 233 6.85 2.53 25.87
N SER A 234 7.77 1.91 26.62
CA SER A 234 7.41 0.93 27.67
C SER A 234 6.59 1.59 28.80
N ILE A 235 6.95 2.80 29.23
CA ILE A 235 6.21 3.57 30.23
C ILE A 235 4.84 3.97 29.67
N TRP A 236 4.78 4.46 28.42
CA TRP A 236 3.53 4.86 27.78
C TRP A 236 2.53 3.69 27.66
N HIS A 237 2.99 2.47 27.44
CA HIS A 237 2.10 1.30 27.42
C HIS A 237 1.33 1.11 28.73
N GLN A 238 1.84 1.60 29.85
CA GLN A 238 1.20 1.58 31.16
C GLN A 238 0.36 2.86 31.45
N HIS A 239 0.70 3.96 30.76
CA HIS A 239 0.13 5.30 30.96
C HIS A 239 -0.29 5.94 29.63
N ARG A 240 -1.23 5.30 28.92
CA ARG A 240 -1.58 5.62 27.53
C ARG A 240 -2.13 7.03 27.31
N ASP A 241 -2.75 7.61 28.35
CA ASP A 241 -3.38 8.94 28.30
C ASP A 241 -2.47 10.05 28.85
N ASP A 242 -1.18 9.80 29.02
CA ASP A 242 -0.22 10.81 29.50
C ASP A 242 0.26 11.68 28.33
N ALA A 243 -0.18 12.94 28.30
CA ALA A 243 0.16 13.89 27.24
C ALA A 243 1.67 14.19 27.14
N ALA A 244 2.39 14.19 28.27
CA ALA A 244 3.84 14.43 28.29
C ALA A 244 4.59 13.26 27.62
N LEU A 245 4.15 12.02 27.83
CA LEU A 245 4.71 10.84 27.17
C LEU A 245 4.39 10.82 25.67
N LEU A 246 3.16 11.18 25.27
CA LEU A 246 2.80 11.32 23.86
C LEU A 246 3.68 12.36 23.16
N TYR A 247 3.89 13.51 23.82
CA TYR A 247 4.80 14.55 23.33
C TYR A 247 6.23 14.04 23.20
N GLN A 248 6.76 13.39 24.24
CA GLN A 248 8.13 12.87 24.25
C GLN A 248 8.32 11.81 23.16
N LEU A 249 7.36 10.90 22.98
CA LEU A 249 7.42 9.88 21.91
C LEU A 249 7.37 10.51 20.53
N ALA A 250 6.58 11.58 20.33
CA ALA A 250 6.55 12.29 19.05
C ALA A 250 7.92 12.87 18.69
N VAL A 251 8.59 13.52 19.66
CA VAL A 251 9.94 14.09 19.47
C VAL A 251 10.97 12.98 19.22
N LEU A 252 11.03 11.98 20.09
CA LEU A 252 11.98 10.88 19.98
C LEU A 252 11.81 10.08 18.69
N SER A 253 10.58 9.88 18.23
CA SER A 253 10.33 9.23 16.95
C SER A 253 10.90 10.04 15.79
N GLY A 254 10.73 11.36 15.78
CA GLY A 254 11.34 12.25 14.78
C GLY A 254 12.86 12.16 14.78
N GLU A 255 13.48 12.21 15.96
CA GLU A 255 14.94 12.05 16.12
C GLU A 255 15.44 10.70 15.61
N GLN A 256 14.73 9.61 15.95
CA GLN A 256 15.11 8.29 15.47
C GLN A 256 14.98 8.17 13.94
N SER A 257 13.94 8.75 13.35
CA SER A 257 13.81 8.80 11.89
C SER A 257 15.02 9.43 11.24
N MET A 258 15.40 10.64 11.68
CA MET A 258 16.58 11.36 11.16
C MET A 258 17.87 10.56 11.37
N ARG A 259 18.03 9.92 12.52
CA ARG A 259 19.18 9.07 12.82
C ARG A 259 19.33 7.89 11.86
N GLN A 260 18.23 7.22 11.49
CA GLN A 260 18.28 6.11 10.53
C GLN A 260 18.69 6.61 9.14
N ILE A 261 18.18 7.76 8.72
CA ILE A 261 18.55 8.39 7.44
C ILE A 261 20.07 8.71 7.45
N GLU A 262 20.55 9.32 8.52
CA GLU A 262 21.97 9.65 8.65
C GLU A 262 22.87 8.41 8.66
N LEU A 263 22.49 7.35 9.36
CA LEU A 263 23.18 6.05 9.33
C LEU A 263 23.21 5.44 7.93
N CYS A 264 22.10 5.49 7.20
CA CYS A 264 22.03 5.03 5.82
C CYS A 264 22.98 5.82 4.93
N ASN A 265 22.98 7.16 5.05
CA ASN A 265 23.85 8.04 4.29
C ASN A 265 25.35 7.80 4.57
N GLN A 266 25.70 7.51 5.83
CA GLN A 266 27.09 7.21 6.21
C GLN A 266 27.57 5.85 5.72
N GLN A 267 26.70 4.84 5.74
CA GLN A 267 27.05 3.47 5.39
C GLN A 267 26.92 3.18 3.90
N ASN A 268 25.91 3.78 3.25
CA ASN A 268 25.55 3.58 1.85
C ASN A 268 25.20 4.92 1.19
N PRO A 269 26.13 5.85 0.97
CA PRO A 269 25.85 7.18 0.42
C PRO A 269 25.24 7.12 -1.00
N ASP A 270 25.53 6.05 -1.75
CA ASP A 270 25.04 5.82 -3.11
C ASP A 270 23.76 4.95 -3.12
N SER A 271 23.11 4.78 -1.96
CA SER A 271 21.87 3.98 -1.89
C SER A 271 20.76 4.59 -2.75
N ALA A 272 20.29 3.82 -3.72
CA ALA A 272 19.16 4.21 -4.56
C ALA A 272 17.85 4.35 -3.75
N ASN A 273 17.67 3.54 -2.70
CA ASN A 273 16.55 3.66 -1.75
C ASN A 273 16.62 4.98 -0.96
N LEU A 274 17.83 5.40 -0.55
CA LEU A 274 18.01 6.69 0.13
C LEU A 274 17.70 7.85 -0.81
N ALA A 275 18.18 7.79 -2.05
CA ALA A 275 17.89 8.81 -3.07
C ALA A 275 16.37 8.93 -3.31
N GLN A 276 15.65 7.80 -3.43
CA GLN A 276 14.20 7.81 -3.58
C GLN A 276 13.52 8.51 -2.39
N LEU A 277 13.90 8.19 -1.15
CA LEU A 277 13.37 8.87 0.04
C LEU A 277 13.66 10.39 0.03
N GLN A 278 14.85 10.80 -0.40
CA GLN A 278 15.20 12.23 -0.51
C GLN A 278 14.30 12.94 -1.53
N PHE A 279 13.97 12.30 -2.66
CA PHE A 279 13.07 12.88 -3.65
C PHE A 279 11.63 12.92 -3.17
N GLU A 280 11.16 11.92 -2.41
CA GLU A 280 9.87 11.98 -1.70
C GLU A 280 9.81 13.21 -0.77
N MET A 281 10.87 13.44 0.02
CA MET A 281 10.95 14.58 0.92
C MET A 281 10.96 15.93 0.18
N LEU A 282 11.66 16.03 -0.96
CA LEU A 282 11.65 17.22 -1.81
C LEU A 282 10.23 17.51 -2.33
N ALA A 283 9.52 16.50 -2.80
CA ALA A 283 8.14 16.62 -3.27
C ALA A 283 7.19 17.12 -2.17
N ASP A 284 7.36 16.64 -0.94
CA ASP A 284 6.59 17.07 0.24
C ASP A 284 6.88 18.51 0.66
N GLN A 285 8.10 18.97 0.45
CA GLN A 285 8.50 20.37 0.66
C GLN A 285 7.99 21.32 -0.45
N GLY A 286 7.32 20.79 -1.48
CA GLY A 286 6.85 21.56 -2.62
C GLY A 286 7.93 21.81 -3.68
N ARG A 287 9.09 21.17 -3.57
CA ARG A 287 10.20 21.25 -4.55
C ARG A 287 10.03 20.17 -5.63
N GLU A 288 8.88 20.18 -6.28
CA GLU A 288 8.45 19.12 -7.17
C GLU A 288 9.35 18.97 -8.41
N ASP A 289 9.84 20.06 -8.98
CA ASP A 289 10.70 20.01 -10.17
C ASP A 289 12.05 19.31 -9.87
N GLU A 290 12.60 19.54 -8.68
CA GLU A 290 13.82 18.87 -8.23
C GLU A 290 13.57 17.38 -7.95
N ALA A 291 12.44 17.06 -7.35
CA ALA A 291 12.02 15.69 -7.14
C ALA A 291 11.83 14.94 -8.47
N ILE A 292 11.14 15.54 -9.45
CA ILE A 292 10.94 14.97 -10.78
C ILE A 292 12.29 14.69 -11.45
N SER A 293 13.19 15.68 -11.47
CA SER A 293 14.52 15.51 -12.07
C SER A 293 15.31 14.38 -11.41
N GLY A 294 15.21 14.27 -10.08
CA GLY A 294 15.84 13.19 -9.31
C GLY A 294 15.24 11.82 -9.66
N TYR A 295 13.91 11.70 -9.71
CA TYR A 295 13.23 10.47 -10.07
C TYR A 295 13.50 10.06 -11.52
N GLU A 296 13.57 10.98 -12.49
CA GLU A 296 13.95 10.69 -13.88
C GLU A 296 15.36 10.09 -13.96
N GLY A 297 16.32 10.69 -13.21
CA GLY A 297 17.70 10.18 -13.11
C GLY A 297 17.77 8.80 -12.48
N LEU A 298 17.03 8.61 -11.38
CA LEU A 298 16.99 7.34 -10.67
C LEU A 298 16.32 6.24 -11.48
N LEU A 299 15.26 6.55 -12.21
CA LEU A 299 14.59 5.60 -13.11
C LEU A 299 15.50 5.14 -14.25
N HIS A 300 16.40 6.01 -14.71
CA HIS A 300 17.38 5.64 -15.73
C HIS A 300 18.46 4.69 -15.21
N SER A 301 18.93 4.89 -13.97
CA SER A 301 20.01 4.10 -13.36
C SER A 301 19.51 2.84 -12.64
N HIS A 302 18.31 2.89 -12.06
CA HIS A 302 17.71 1.84 -11.23
C HIS A 302 16.24 1.58 -11.59
N PRO A 303 15.95 1.14 -12.83
CA PRO A 303 14.57 0.92 -13.27
C PRO A 303 13.84 -0.20 -12.52
N GLU A 304 14.57 -1.02 -11.76
CA GLU A 304 14.05 -2.12 -10.93
C GLU A 304 13.46 -1.66 -9.59
N LEU A 305 13.74 -0.43 -9.15
CA LEU A 305 13.22 0.06 -7.87
C LEU A 305 11.69 0.09 -7.87
N PRO A 306 11.07 -0.41 -6.80
CA PRO A 306 9.62 -0.42 -6.69
C PRO A 306 9.07 1.00 -6.56
N ASP A 307 7.83 1.18 -7.00
CA ASP A 307 7.05 2.42 -6.93
C ASP A 307 7.65 3.66 -7.61
N LEU A 308 8.89 3.60 -8.11
CA LEU A 308 9.59 4.73 -8.71
C LEU A 308 8.83 5.36 -9.88
N ARG A 309 8.28 4.50 -10.78
CA ARG A 309 7.43 4.95 -11.89
C ARG A 309 6.13 5.55 -11.38
N HIS A 310 5.55 4.92 -10.37
CA HIS A 310 4.31 5.41 -9.77
C HIS A 310 4.50 6.82 -9.18
N ASP A 311 5.53 7.02 -8.36
CA ASP A 311 5.81 8.28 -7.69
C ASP A 311 6.09 9.40 -8.70
N LEU A 312 6.91 9.12 -9.73
CA LEU A 312 7.18 10.04 -10.83
C LEU A 312 5.89 10.39 -11.59
N GLY A 313 5.09 9.39 -11.93
CA GLY A 313 3.80 9.58 -12.60
C GLY A 313 2.84 10.43 -11.78
N MET A 314 2.81 10.24 -10.46
CA MET A 314 2.00 11.03 -9.54
C MET A 314 2.47 12.49 -9.43
N LEU A 315 3.76 12.77 -9.52
CA LEU A 315 4.28 14.13 -9.58
C LEU A 315 3.91 14.82 -10.89
N TYR A 316 4.06 14.15 -12.04
CA TYR A 316 3.58 14.68 -13.32
C TYR A 316 2.08 14.95 -13.31
N ARG A 317 1.28 14.03 -12.75
CA ARG A 317 -0.16 14.19 -12.55
C ARG A 317 -0.47 15.44 -11.71
N LYS A 318 0.24 15.66 -10.62
CA LYS A 318 0.07 16.81 -9.73
C LYS A 318 0.37 18.13 -10.44
N GLN A 319 1.35 18.12 -11.35
CA GLN A 319 1.68 19.27 -12.21
C GLN A 319 0.82 19.38 -13.48
N HIS A 320 -0.20 18.53 -13.64
CA HIS A 320 -1.06 18.47 -14.83
C HIS A 320 -0.30 18.15 -16.13
N GLN A 321 0.89 17.53 -16.05
CA GLN A 321 1.68 17.07 -17.20
C GLN A 321 1.18 15.68 -17.65
N TRP A 322 -0.07 15.63 -18.10
CA TRP A 322 -0.81 14.38 -18.34
C TRP A 322 -0.17 13.46 -19.37
N ASP A 323 0.46 13.99 -20.44
CA ASP A 323 1.15 13.15 -21.43
C ASP A 323 2.34 12.42 -20.83
N LYS A 324 3.13 13.10 -19.96
CA LYS A 324 4.24 12.47 -19.25
C LYS A 324 3.75 11.46 -18.20
N ALA A 325 2.73 11.82 -17.44
CA ALA A 325 2.09 10.93 -16.49
C ALA A 325 1.60 9.64 -17.18
N LEU A 326 0.91 9.79 -18.32
CA LEU A 326 0.42 8.67 -19.12
C LEU A 326 1.55 7.76 -19.60
N ALA A 327 2.67 8.33 -20.07
CA ALA A 327 3.82 7.56 -20.52
C ALA A 327 4.37 6.68 -19.37
N VAL A 328 4.63 7.30 -18.21
CA VAL A 328 5.20 6.59 -17.04
C VAL A 328 4.25 5.53 -16.48
N PHE A 329 2.94 5.83 -16.39
CA PHE A 329 1.95 4.84 -15.93
C PHE A 329 1.78 3.68 -16.93
N ARG A 330 1.93 3.91 -18.25
CA ARG A 330 1.96 2.84 -19.23
C ARG A 330 3.19 1.95 -19.10
N ASP A 331 4.35 2.53 -18.81
CA ASP A 331 5.57 1.78 -18.54
C ASP A 331 5.44 0.94 -17.25
N GLU A 332 4.84 1.50 -16.19
CA GLU A 332 4.50 0.77 -14.97
C GLU A 332 3.57 -0.41 -15.27
N LEU A 333 2.50 -0.16 -16.03
CA LEU A 333 1.54 -1.21 -16.41
C LEU A 333 2.15 -2.25 -17.35
N SER A 334 3.10 -1.87 -18.20
CA SER A 334 3.82 -2.81 -19.10
C SER A 334 4.71 -3.75 -18.29
N ALA A 335 5.31 -3.29 -17.22
CA ALA A 335 6.09 -4.10 -16.28
C ALA A 335 5.18 -5.04 -15.45
N ASN A 336 3.98 -4.59 -15.11
CA ASN A 336 2.98 -5.38 -14.40
C ASN A 336 1.58 -5.20 -15.04
N PRO A 337 1.23 -6.00 -16.05
CA PRO A 337 -0.05 -5.84 -16.79
C PRO A 337 -1.32 -6.02 -15.97
N LYS A 338 -1.21 -6.57 -14.75
CA LYS A 338 -2.33 -6.79 -13.83
C LYS A 338 -2.41 -5.74 -12.72
N ASP A 339 -1.57 -4.74 -12.74
CA ASP A 339 -1.62 -3.64 -11.77
C ASP A 339 -2.86 -2.78 -12.04
N GLU A 340 -3.91 -3.02 -11.25
CA GLU A 340 -5.16 -2.25 -11.33
C GLU A 340 -4.98 -0.79 -10.89
N ARG A 341 -3.99 -0.50 -10.05
CA ARG A 341 -3.63 0.87 -9.66
C ARG A 341 -3.04 1.62 -10.84
N ALA A 342 -2.03 1.06 -11.51
CA ALA A 342 -1.44 1.63 -12.71
C ALA A 342 -2.48 1.75 -13.84
N ALA A 343 -3.34 0.73 -14.01
CA ALA A 343 -4.42 0.77 -14.99
C ALA A 343 -5.42 1.91 -14.75
N ALA A 344 -5.80 2.15 -13.49
CA ALA A 344 -6.67 3.27 -13.14
C ALA A 344 -6.00 4.63 -13.41
N ARG A 345 -4.67 4.74 -13.21
CA ARG A 345 -3.92 5.96 -13.53
C ARG A 345 -3.80 6.21 -15.03
N VAL A 346 -3.60 5.15 -15.83
CA VAL A 346 -3.65 5.25 -17.30
C VAL A 346 -5.03 5.73 -17.76
N SER A 347 -6.11 5.17 -17.19
CA SER A 347 -7.48 5.59 -17.46
C SER A 347 -7.69 7.06 -17.15
N GLU A 348 -7.32 7.50 -15.95
CA GLU A 348 -7.42 8.90 -15.51
C GLU A 348 -6.65 9.85 -16.44
N ALA A 349 -5.42 9.49 -16.81
CA ALA A 349 -4.61 10.33 -17.69
C ALA A 349 -5.20 10.43 -19.11
N LEU A 350 -5.74 9.34 -19.65
CA LEU A 350 -6.44 9.37 -20.96
C LEU A 350 -7.71 10.22 -20.92
N ASP A 351 -8.47 10.15 -19.83
CA ASP A 351 -9.65 10.98 -19.58
C ASP A 351 -9.29 12.48 -19.59
N GLN A 352 -8.28 12.85 -18.79
CA GLN A 352 -7.82 14.24 -18.69
C GLN A 352 -7.24 14.79 -20.00
N LEU A 353 -6.69 13.93 -20.84
CA LEU A 353 -6.23 14.25 -22.19
C LEU A 353 -7.36 14.22 -23.23
N MET A 354 -8.59 13.87 -22.83
CA MET A 354 -9.75 13.68 -23.73
C MET A 354 -9.48 12.67 -24.86
N ARG A 355 -8.62 11.69 -24.62
CA ARG A 355 -8.25 10.67 -25.61
C ARG A 355 -9.24 9.50 -25.57
N TRP A 356 -10.52 9.80 -25.78
CA TRP A 356 -11.67 8.92 -25.57
C TRP A 356 -11.60 7.60 -26.32
N THR A 357 -11.12 7.63 -27.58
CA THR A 357 -10.96 6.43 -28.39
C THR A 357 -9.93 5.49 -27.78
N GLU A 358 -8.78 6.03 -27.34
CA GLU A 358 -7.75 5.23 -26.67
C GLU A 358 -8.23 4.70 -25.31
N LEU A 359 -8.97 5.52 -24.56
CA LEU A 359 -9.56 5.13 -23.27
C LEU A 359 -10.53 3.94 -23.45
N ARG A 360 -11.43 4.04 -24.44
CA ARG A 360 -12.34 2.95 -24.80
C ARG A 360 -11.56 1.68 -25.16
N ASP A 361 -10.58 1.78 -26.06
CA ASP A 361 -9.82 0.64 -26.54
C ASP A 361 -8.93 0.03 -25.47
N PHE A 362 -8.46 0.83 -24.52
CA PHE A 362 -7.72 0.39 -23.36
C PHE A 362 -8.58 -0.38 -22.35
N LEU A 363 -9.83 0.07 -22.10
CA LEU A 363 -10.71 -0.51 -21.09
C LEU A 363 -11.56 -1.67 -21.62
N ALA A 364 -11.91 -1.72 -22.92
CA ALA A 364 -12.77 -2.73 -23.49
C ALA A 364 -12.31 -4.19 -23.24
N PRO A 365 -11.01 -4.54 -23.30
CA PRO A 365 -10.56 -5.88 -22.94
C PRO A 365 -10.76 -6.24 -21.46
N ARG A 366 -10.70 -5.27 -20.57
CA ARG A 366 -10.90 -5.47 -19.12
C ARG A 366 -12.34 -5.85 -18.77
N MET A 367 -13.30 -5.41 -19.58
CA MET A 367 -14.73 -5.78 -19.39
C MET A 367 -15.03 -7.26 -19.69
N ARG A 368 -14.09 -8.00 -20.28
CA ARG A 368 -14.22 -9.44 -20.54
C ARG A 368 -13.83 -10.31 -19.35
N GLN A 369 -13.32 -9.70 -18.28
CA GLN A 369 -13.02 -10.41 -17.04
C GLN A 369 -14.31 -10.79 -16.32
N ALA A 370 -14.27 -11.84 -15.50
CA ALA A 370 -15.44 -12.35 -14.80
C ALA A 370 -16.09 -11.31 -13.85
N LYS A 371 -15.32 -10.35 -13.36
CA LYS A 371 -15.78 -9.20 -12.58
C LYS A 371 -14.93 -7.98 -12.91
N ALA A 372 -15.43 -7.12 -13.77
CA ALA A 372 -14.76 -5.86 -14.09
C ALA A 372 -14.81 -4.90 -12.89
N PRO A 373 -13.71 -4.16 -12.59
CA PRO A 373 -13.73 -3.13 -11.55
C PRO A 373 -14.75 -2.04 -11.86
N LEU A 374 -15.46 -1.57 -10.85
CA LEU A 374 -16.47 -0.53 -11.03
C LEU A 374 -15.91 0.76 -11.65
N TRP A 375 -14.67 1.16 -11.25
CA TRP A 375 -14.01 2.33 -11.83
C TRP A 375 -13.87 2.20 -13.35
N ALA A 376 -13.40 1.03 -13.84
CA ALA A 376 -13.20 0.80 -15.26
C ALA A 376 -14.52 0.81 -16.06
N THR A 377 -15.60 0.32 -15.44
CA THR A 377 -16.95 0.37 -16.03
C THR A 377 -17.46 1.80 -16.15
N LEU A 378 -17.23 2.63 -15.13
CA LEU A 378 -17.62 4.04 -15.11
C LEU A 378 -16.84 4.84 -16.15
N ASP A 379 -15.53 4.65 -16.24
CA ASP A 379 -14.66 5.36 -17.17
C ASP A 379 -14.92 4.93 -18.64
N LEU A 380 -15.19 3.63 -18.86
CA LEU A 380 -15.57 3.15 -20.20
C LEU A 380 -16.95 3.71 -20.63
N ALA A 381 -17.89 3.80 -19.69
CA ALA A 381 -19.19 4.40 -20.00
C ALA A 381 -19.05 5.89 -20.34
N GLU A 382 -18.15 6.61 -19.66
CA GLU A 382 -17.82 8.01 -20.01
C GLU A 382 -17.19 8.10 -21.39
N ALA A 383 -16.20 7.25 -21.70
CA ALA A 383 -15.59 7.24 -23.04
C ALA A 383 -16.64 7.02 -24.14
N HIS A 384 -17.57 6.07 -23.97
CA HIS A 384 -18.68 5.86 -24.89
C HIS A 384 -19.60 7.10 -24.99
N GLU A 385 -19.90 7.76 -23.88
CA GLU A 385 -20.72 8.98 -23.89
C GLU A 385 -20.06 10.11 -24.70
N GLN A 386 -18.75 10.35 -24.45
CA GLN A 386 -18.00 11.40 -25.14
C GLN A 386 -17.80 11.11 -26.63
N LEU A 387 -17.80 9.83 -27.02
CA LEU A 387 -17.78 9.41 -28.43
C LEU A 387 -19.17 9.42 -29.09
N GLY A 388 -20.24 9.83 -28.37
CA GLY A 388 -21.61 9.84 -28.88
C GLY A 388 -22.28 8.46 -28.92
N GLU A 389 -21.68 7.48 -28.30
CA GLU A 389 -22.12 6.09 -28.26
C GLU A 389 -23.02 5.82 -27.03
N ALA A 390 -24.01 6.68 -26.80
CA ALA A 390 -24.86 6.67 -25.59
C ALA A 390 -25.57 5.33 -25.32
N ARG A 391 -25.91 4.55 -26.36
CA ARG A 391 -26.54 3.25 -26.18
C ARG A 391 -25.60 2.23 -25.53
N GLN A 392 -24.32 2.24 -25.90
CA GLN A 392 -23.28 1.39 -25.33
C GLN A 392 -23.03 1.75 -23.87
N ALA A 393 -22.93 3.06 -23.58
CA ALA A 393 -22.78 3.57 -22.21
C ALA A 393 -23.96 3.11 -21.32
N ILE A 394 -25.19 3.28 -21.78
CA ILE A 394 -26.39 2.86 -21.03
C ILE A 394 -26.40 1.33 -20.82
N SER A 395 -26.08 0.54 -21.85
CA SER A 395 -26.02 -0.92 -21.73
C SER A 395 -25.03 -1.38 -20.68
N LEU A 396 -23.83 -0.78 -20.69
CA LEU A 396 -22.75 -1.07 -19.73
C LEU A 396 -23.15 -0.71 -18.29
N LEU A 397 -23.69 0.50 -18.10
CA LEU A 397 -24.12 0.96 -16.78
C LEU A 397 -25.35 0.21 -16.25
N SER A 398 -26.24 -0.30 -17.11
CA SER A 398 -27.37 -1.14 -16.67
C SER A 398 -26.91 -2.51 -16.13
N ILE A 399 -25.78 -3.04 -16.64
CA ILE A 399 -25.14 -4.23 -16.05
C ILE A 399 -24.55 -3.85 -14.69
N ALA A 400 -23.81 -2.74 -14.62
CA ALA A 400 -23.23 -2.27 -13.38
C ALA A 400 -24.27 -1.94 -12.30
N GLU A 401 -25.47 -1.44 -12.67
CA GLU A 401 -26.60 -1.22 -11.76
C GLU A 401 -27.05 -2.51 -11.09
N SER A 402 -27.09 -3.61 -11.84
CA SER A 402 -27.47 -4.92 -11.28
C SER A 402 -26.42 -5.49 -10.33
N GLU A 403 -25.14 -5.22 -10.57
CA GLU A 403 -24.02 -5.68 -9.74
C GLU A 403 -23.77 -4.76 -8.52
N TYR A 404 -24.03 -3.46 -8.67
CA TYR A 404 -23.78 -2.41 -7.68
C TYR A 404 -25.04 -1.55 -7.46
N PRO A 405 -26.16 -2.10 -6.99
CA PRO A 405 -27.46 -1.42 -6.93
C PRO A 405 -27.51 -0.22 -5.96
N SER A 406 -26.53 -0.08 -5.09
CA SER A 406 -26.39 1.07 -4.17
C SER A 406 -25.37 2.12 -4.64
N SER A 407 -24.74 1.93 -5.81
CA SER A 407 -23.72 2.84 -6.31
C SER A 407 -24.32 4.15 -6.83
N ARG A 408 -24.18 5.23 -6.06
CA ARG A 408 -24.60 6.59 -6.46
C ARG A 408 -23.98 7.02 -7.78
N ALA A 409 -22.73 6.62 -8.07
CA ALA A 409 -22.04 6.96 -9.30
C ALA A 409 -22.70 6.34 -10.53
N VAL A 410 -23.10 5.07 -10.48
CA VAL A 410 -23.81 4.38 -11.55
C VAL A 410 -25.16 5.05 -11.83
N HIS A 411 -25.98 5.23 -10.80
CA HIS A 411 -27.29 5.88 -10.91
C HIS A 411 -27.20 7.33 -11.40
N PHE A 412 -26.18 8.08 -10.98
CA PHE A 412 -25.96 9.45 -11.44
C PHE A 412 -25.65 9.49 -12.95
N ARG A 413 -24.76 8.61 -13.44
CA ARG A 413 -24.45 8.53 -14.87
C ARG A 413 -25.63 8.04 -15.69
N LEU A 414 -26.39 7.06 -15.22
CA LEU A 414 -27.63 6.60 -15.87
C LEU A 414 -28.64 7.74 -15.96
N LEU A 415 -28.86 8.50 -14.88
CA LEU A 415 -29.74 9.66 -14.86
C LEU A 415 -29.36 10.70 -15.95
N HIS A 416 -28.05 10.99 -16.06
CA HIS A 416 -27.53 11.92 -17.05
C HIS A 416 -27.78 11.41 -18.49
N LEU A 417 -27.42 10.16 -18.77
CA LEU A 417 -27.59 9.52 -20.08
C LEU A 417 -29.07 9.37 -20.47
N TYR A 418 -29.95 9.01 -19.54
CA TYR A 418 -31.38 8.94 -19.83
C TYR A 418 -31.98 10.32 -20.13
N ARG A 419 -31.47 11.36 -19.46
CA ARG A 419 -31.89 12.74 -19.73
C ARG A 419 -31.41 13.21 -21.11
N SER A 420 -30.15 13.00 -21.46
CA SER A 420 -29.56 13.40 -22.76
C SER A 420 -30.17 12.62 -23.94
N THR A 421 -30.62 11.38 -23.72
CA THR A 421 -31.26 10.52 -24.73
C THR A 421 -32.78 10.62 -24.74
N GLY A 422 -33.40 11.48 -23.92
CA GLY A 422 -34.85 11.72 -23.88
C GLY A 422 -35.68 10.58 -23.25
N GLN A 423 -35.10 9.66 -22.49
CA GLN A 423 -35.77 8.54 -21.86
C GLN A 423 -36.46 8.94 -20.54
N MET A 424 -37.41 9.88 -20.62
CA MET A 424 -38.06 10.50 -19.46
C MET A 424 -38.62 9.55 -18.40
N PRO A 425 -39.25 8.38 -18.73
CA PRO A 425 -39.73 7.43 -17.72
C PRO A 425 -38.57 6.91 -16.84
N LYS A 426 -37.38 6.65 -17.42
CA LYS A 426 -36.20 6.20 -16.69
C LYS A 426 -35.57 7.31 -15.86
N VAL A 427 -35.59 8.55 -16.36
CA VAL A 427 -35.17 9.74 -15.58
C VAL A 427 -35.97 9.85 -14.29
N VAL A 428 -37.30 9.63 -14.36
CA VAL A 428 -38.18 9.67 -13.19
C VAL A 428 -37.84 8.51 -12.21
N ALA A 429 -37.54 7.33 -12.73
CA ALA A 429 -37.15 6.18 -11.90
C ALA A 429 -35.84 6.46 -11.12
N GLU A 430 -34.80 6.97 -11.80
CA GLU A 430 -33.53 7.35 -11.17
C GLU A 430 -33.71 8.47 -10.13
N ALA A 431 -34.49 9.49 -10.46
CA ALA A 431 -34.77 10.57 -9.52
C ALA A 431 -35.52 10.08 -8.26
N LYS A 432 -36.39 9.05 -8.39
CA LYS A 432 -37.04 8.42 -7.26
C LYS A 432 -36.05 7.63 -6.43
N TRP A 433 -35.12 6.89 -7.07
CA TRP A 433 -34.06 6.17 -6.37
C TRP A 433 -33.21 7.11 -5.51
N PHE A 434 -32.75 8.25 -6.04
CA PHE A 434 -31.99 9.25 -5.26
C PHE A 434 -32.76 9.78 -4.05
N LYS A 435 -34.10 9.98 -4.18
CA LYS A 435 -34.93 10.44 -3.05
C LYS A 435 -35.12 9.38 -1.95
N SER A 436 -34.96 8.09 -2.28
CA SER A 436 -35.09 7.00 -1.34
C SER A 436 -33.80 6.66 -0.58
N GLN A 437 -32.66 7.24 -0.98
CA GLN A 437 -31.39 7.03 -0.31
C GLN A 437 -31.26 7.95 0.92
N PRO A 438 -30.75 7.44 2.05
CA PRO A 438 -30.40 8.29 3.17
C PRO A 438 -29.32 9.28 2.76
N GLY A 439 -29.45 10.54 3.23
CA GLY A 439 -28.57 11.64 2.89
C GLY A 439 -27.14 11.48 3.38
#